data_e44d5576665f23145da1022c4b9a2e38
#
_entry.id   e44d5576665f23145da1022c4b9a2e38
#
_cell.length_a   1.000
_cell.length_b   1.000
_cell.length_c   1.000
_cell.angle_alpha   90.00
_cell.angle_beta   90.00
_cell.angle_gamma   90.00
#
_symmetry.space_group_name_H-M   'P 1'
#
loop_
_entity.id
_entity.type
_entity.pdbx_description
1 polymer ?
#
loop_
_entity_poly.entity_id
_entity_poly.type
_entity_poly.pdbx_seq_one_letter_code
_entity_poly.pdbx_strand_id
1 'polypeptide(L)'
;MYQKKNRTKELARRTFVYTLMTLSLIILLTFLTFRMLGYTFDPNTKELQQTGLVQYESHPGGALVYVDDMELRRTPTKSTVLPGKHTFSMKLDKYEPWQKTLNIKSDTVTNLNYARLIPTKRETTEVKTFDSLQSVSLSPAGNFLMGFGVKDKTPILTIGDIRDTNKDKEKFTEHALGTRVLAGYSLSSDNHTFVVSEWDRDSRYALVKHSYPAENNTTGVQWLVFDRENPEKITDVTAMTGFAIKQISFAGTGAHTVYALQETGELRRVDLDSSTISSPILTGVESFKLYGDDRLSYVAVSDGKKVAGIWKRDWKEPFVIGTFATDSTPVIRISRYFNKDTVVLTDGKNMTIYRGEISDSKDRQKEFLKTEKTVKTDNTITNITMDNAGRFIVAQNGAVLQTYDLERKELSGAFNIGVAQEVKWLDNFYIRSVSAAGKMEIREFDGTNAHTLISVKPGLDYVLSSNQRYVYGLTTNASGKIVLSKMNMDNGSVGLFN
;
A
#
# COMPACT_ATOMS: atom_id res chain seq x y z
N MET A 1 -75.31 -45.56 30.35
CA MET A 1 -74.67 -46.26 29.24
C MET A 1 -73.26 -45.57 29.02
N TYR A 2 -72.22 -46.15 29.59
CA TYR A 2 -70.83 -45.61 29.43
C TYR A 2 -70.27 -46.18 28.16
N GLN A 3 -70.04 -45.30 27.13
CA GLN A 3 -69.36 -45.68 25.92
C GLN A 3 -67.91 -45.93 26.25
N LYS A 4 -67.44 -47.16 26.08
CA LYS A 4 -66.08 -47.61 26.24
C LYS A 4 -65.25 -46.92 25.15
N LYS A 5 -64.59 -45.80 25.51
CA LYS A 5 -63.72 -45.06 24.62
C LYS A 5 -62.61 -45.96 24.08
N ASN A 6 -62.53 -46.11 22.77
CA ASN A 6 -61.66 -47.06 22.09
C ASN A 6 -60.16 -46.60 22.27
N ARG A 7 -59.50 -46.95 23.42
CA ARG A 7 -58.18 -46.56 23.84
C ARG A 7 -57.15 -46.86 22.77
N THR A 8 -57.28 -47.92 21.99
CA THR A 8 -56.36 -48.30 20.89
C THR A 8 -56.40 -47.29 19.74
N LYS A 9 -57.58 -46.76 19.36
CA LYS A 9 -57.66 -45.74 18.29
C LYS A 9 -57.09 -44.39 18.74
N GLU A 10 -57.21 -44.01 19.98
CA GLU A 10 -56.61 -42.79 20.53
C GLU A 10 -55.11 -42.92 20.63
N LEU A 11 -54.57 -44.06 21.07
CA LEU A 11 -53.14 -44.34 21.11
C LEU A 11 -52.54 -44.33 19.69
N ALA A 12 -53.15 -44.99 18.75
CA ALA A 12 -52.72 -45.00 17.34
C ALA A 12 -52.68 -43.58 16.73
N ARG A 13 -53.72 -42.75 16.99
CA ARG A 13 -53.80 -41.37 16.54
C ARG A 13 -52.69 -40.51 17.17
N ARG A 14 -52.44 -40.65 18.47
CA ARG A 14 -51.36 -39.92 19.17
C ARG A 14 -49.99 -40.34 18.66
N THR A 15 -49.74 -41.64 18.51
CA THR A 15 -48.48 -42.13 17.93
C THR A 15 -48.26 -41.61 16.53
N PHE A 16 -49.27 -41.65 15.67
CA PHE A 16 -49.19 -41.08 14.32
C PHE A 16 -48.88 -39.59 14.33
N VAL A 17 -49.55 -38.81 15.18
CA VAL A 17 -49.27 -37.36 15.28
C VAL A 17 -47.85 -37.09 15.78
N TYR A 18 -47.36 -37.83 16.79
CA TYR A 18 -46.00 -37.66 17.29
C TYR A 18 -44.98 -38.10 16.27
N THR A 19 -45.19 -39.20 15.56
CA THR A 19 -44.29 -39.63 14.47
C THR A 19 -44.23 -38.58 13.35
N LEU A 20 -45.38 -38.01 12.98
CA LEU A 20 -45.41 -36.95 11.96
C LEU A 20 -44.70 -35.68 12.43
N MET A 21 -44.91 -35.29 13.70
CA MET A 21 -44.19 -34.14 14.29
C MET A 21 -42.65 -34.39 14.35
N THR A 22 -42.21 -35.59 14.76
CA THR A 22 -40.80 -35.93 14.80
C THR A 22 -40.19 -35.93 13.40
N LEU A 23 -40.89 -36.50 12.42
CA LEU A 23 -40.45 -36.53 11.03
C LEU A 23 -40.34 -35.12 10.45
N SER A 24 -41.35 -34.27 10.69
CA SER A 24 -41.30 -32.87 10.25
C SER A 24 -40.17 -32.07 10.89
N LEU A 25 -39.89 -32.33 12.18
CA LEU A 25 -38.78 -31.71 12.87
C LEU A 25 -37.41 -32.15 12.28
N ILE A 26 -37.26 -33.45 12.00
CA ILE A 26 -36.03 -33.97 11.36
C ILE A 26 -35.83 -33.35 9.98
N ILE A 27 -36.92 -33.29 9.16
CA ILE A 27 -36.85 -32.67 7.84
C ILE A 27 -36.47 -31.18 7.96
N LEU A 28 -37.06 -30.46 8.88
CA LEU A 28 -36.78 -29.05 9.13
C LEU A 28 -35.29 -28.85 9.55
N LEU A 29 -34.82 -29.66 10.51
CA LEU A 29 -33.43 -29.62 10.97
C LEU A 29 -32.45 -29.93 9.84
N THR A 30 -32.75 -30.98 9.05
CA THR A 30 -31.92 -31.34 7.88
C THR A 30 -31.90 -30.18 6.87
N PHE A 31 -33.04 -29.62 6.54
CA PHE A 31 -33.12 -28.44 5.64
C PHE A 31 -32.32 -27.25 6.16
N LEU A 32 -32.48 -26.92 7.46
CA LEU A 32 -31.70 -25.83 8.09
C LEU A 32 -30.21 -26.13 8.08
N THR A 33 -29.82 -27.37 8.32
CA THR A 33 -28.41 -27.79 8.27
C THR A 33 -27.82 -27.59 6.86
N PHE A 34 -28.53 -28.02 5.81
CA PHE A 34 -28.09 -27.79 4.43
C PHE A 34 -28.00 -26.29 4.11
N ARG A 35 -28.96 -25.49 4.57
CA ARG A 35 -28.93 -24.04 4.38
C ARG A 35 -27.76 -23.39 5.14
N MET A 36 -27.47 -23.84 6.36
CA MET A 36 -26.31 -23.37 7.14
C MET A 36 -24.96 -23.75 6.48
N LEU A 37 -24.89 -24.93 5.87
CA LEU A 37 -23.71 -25.39 5.13
C LEU A 37 -23.60 -24.75 3.73
N GLY A 38 -24.47 -23.80 3.40
CA GLY A 38 -24.40 -23.06 2.13
C GLY A 38 -24.94 -23.82 0.91
N TYR A 39 -25.68 -24.92 1.10
CA TYR A 39 -26.30 -25.61 -0.04
C TYR A 39 -27.53 -24.85 -0.56
N THR A 40 -27.59 -24.75 -1.88
CA THR A 40 -28.70 -24.16 -2.63
C THR A 40 -29.06 -25.07 -3.80
N PHE A 41 -30.34 -25.13 -4.13
CA PHE A 41 -30.83 -25.83 -5.31
C PHE A 41 -30.50 -25.00 -6.56
N ASP A 42 -29.73 -25.57 -7.49
CA ASP A 42 -29.47 -24.95 -8.79
C ASP A 42 -30.61 -25.28 -9.75
N PRO A 43 -31.37 -24.29 -10.22
CA PRO A 43 -32.49 -24.53 -11.14
C PRO A 43 -32.03 -25.09 -12.51
N ASN A 44 -30.81 -24.83 -12.94
CA ASN A 44 -30.29 -25.24 -14.25
C ASN A 44 -29.86 -26.71 -14.25
N THR A 45 -29.09 -27.11 -13.23
CA THR A 45 -28.61 -28.51 -13.10
C THR A 45 -29.59 -29.41 -12.34
N LYS A 46 -30.58 -28.82 -11.64
CA LYS A 46 -31.53 -29.49 -10.74
C LYS A 46 -30.87 -30.28 -9.60
N GLU A 47 -29.66 -29.86 -9.21
CA GLU A 47 -28.87 -30.46 -8.16
C GLU A 47 -28.71 -29.52 -6.97
N LEU A 48 -28.44 -30.11 -5.79
CA LEU A 48 -28.03 -29.36 -4.60
C LEU A 48 -26.53 -29.06 -4.73
N GLN A 49 -26.19 -27.79 -4.90
CA GLN A 49 -24.82 -27.33 -4.98
C GLN A 49 -24.46 -26.49 -3.76
N GLN A 50 -23.23 -26.66 -3.27
CA GLN A 50 -22.68 -25.81 -2.22
C GLN A 50 -22.24 -24.47 -2.83
N THR A 51 -22.73 -23.36 -2.26
CA THR A 51 -22.44 -22.00 -2.72
C THR A 51 -21.19 -21.43 -2.06
N GLY A 52 -20.62 -20.40 -2.67
CA GLY A 52 -19.70 -19.47 -2.02
C GLY A 52 -20.45 -18.29 -1.41
N LEU A 53 -19.95 -17.75 -0.31
CA LEU A 53 -20.45 -16.50 0.28
C LEU A 53 -19.67 -15.31 -0.29
N VAL A 54 -20.36 -14.31 -0.83
CA VAL A 54 -19.75 -13.07 -1.30
C VAL A 54 -20.21 -11.92 -0.42
N GLN A 55 -19.26 -11.11 0.07
CA GLN A 55 -19.50 -9.91 0.86
C GLN A 55 -19.18 -8.68 0.02
N TYR A 56 -20.10 -7.71 0.03
CA TYR A 56 -20.01 -6.51 -0.80
C TYR A 56 -19.96 -5.27 0.07
N GLU A 57 -18.96 -4.43 -0.17
CA GLU A 57 -18.83 -3.12 0.42
C GLU A 57 -18.29 -2.16 -0.65
N SER A 58 -18.74 -0.90 -0.62
CA SER A 58 -18.27 0.13 -1.54
C SER A 58 -17.91 1.41 -0.81
N HIS A 59 -17.03 2.18 -1.41
CA HIS A 59 -16.73 3.54 -0.97
C HIS A 59 -16.99 4.53 -2.12
N PRO A 60 -17.95 5.47 -1.96
CA PRO A 60 -18.91 5.59 -0.85
C PRO A 60 -19.88 4.41 -0.77
N GLY A 61 -20.47 4.22 0.42
CA GLY A 61 -21.45 3.17 0.66
C GLY A 61 -22.79 3.43 0.00
N GLY A 62 -23.70 2.44 0.08
CA GLY A 62 -25.07 2.57 -0.46
C GLY A 62 -25.20 2.23 -1.95
N ALA A 63 -24.15 1.71 -2.58
CA ALA A 63 -24.21 1.27 -3.98
C ALA A 63 -25.10 0.04 -4.16
N LEU A 64 -25.88 0.01 -5.23
CA LEU A 64 -26.70 -1.12 -5.60
C LEU A 64 -25.85 -2.21 -6.22
N VAL A 65 -25.94 -3.43 -5.69
CA VAL A 65 -25.15 -4.58 -6.09
C VAL A 65 -25.87 -5.40 -7.14
N TYR A 66 -25.16 -5.85 -8.17
CA TYR A 66 -25.65 -6.79 -9.17
C TYR A 66 -24.71 -7.99 -9.28
N VAL A 67 -25.27 -9.18 -9.50
CA VAL A 67 -24.57 -10.41 -9.82
C VAL A 67 -25.16 -10.96 -11.12
N ASP A 68 -24.37 -11.05 -12.18
CA ASP A 68 -24.82 -11.47 -13.53
C ASP A 68 -26.10 -10.72 -13.96
N ASP A 69 -26.13 -9.40 -13.78
CA ASP A 69 -27.25 -8.48 -14.03
C ASP A 69 -28.47 -8.65 -13.11
N MET A 70 -28.45 -9.60 -12.17
CA MET A 70 -29.50 -9.73 -11.15
C MET A 70 -29.25 -8.73 -10.03
N GLU A 71 -30.23 -7.87 -9.78
CA GLU A 71 -30.19 -6.89 -8.72
C GLU A 71 -30.31 -7.55 -7.34
N LEU A 72 -29.43 -7.17 -6.41
CA LEU A 72 -29.46 -7.60 -5.01
C LEU A 72 -29.92 -6.45 -4.10
N ARG A 73 -29.08 -6.11 -3.14
CA ARG A 73 -29.30 -5.06 -2.15
C ARG A 73 -28.19 -4.00 -2.25
N ARG A 74 -28.32 -2.92 -1.48
CA ARG A 74 -27.29 -1.90 -1.37
C ARG A 74 -26.17 -2.33 -0.44
N THR A 75 -24.96 -1.84 -0.71
CA THR A 75 -23.78 -2.03 0.16
C THR A 75 -23.96 -1.28 1.50
N PRO A 76 -23.49 -1.85 2.63
CA PRO A 76 -22.85 -3.17 2.75
C PRO A 76 -23.89 -4.30 2.73
N THR A 77 -23.61 -5.38 2.02
CA THR A 77 -24.50 -6.56 1.95
C THR A 77 -23.70 -7.84 1.68
N LYS A 78 -24.39 -8.98 1.69
CA LYS A 78 -23.81 -10.28 1.35
C LYS A 78 -24.84 -11.15 0.63
N SER A 79 -24.35 -12.06 -0.22
CA SER A 79 -25.16 -13.08 -0.88
C SER A 79 -24.41 -14.40 -1.02
N THR A 80 -25.17 -15.48 -1.16
CA THR A 80 -24.62 -16.76 -1.61
C THR A 80 -24.69 -16.80 -3.14
N VAL A 81 -23.62 -17.29 -3.76
CA VAL A 81 -23.47 -17.35 -5.22
C VAL A 81 -23.03 -18.77 -5.58
N LEU A 82 -23.58 -19.34 -6.65
CA LEU A 82 -23.19 -20.66 -7.15
C LEU A 82 -21.69 -20.66 -7.55
N PRO A 83 -21.01 -21.81 -7.50
CA PRO A 83 -19.66 -21.91 -8.00
C PRO A 83 -19.62 -21.63 -9.51
N GLY A 84 -18.57 -20.96 -9.96
CA GLY A 84 -18.41 -20.61 -11.36
C GLY A 84 -17.98 -19.16 -11.57
N LYS A 85 -17.91 -18.76 -12.83
CA LYS A 85 -17.52 -17.42 -13.24
C LYS A 85 -18.74 -16.50 -13.21
N HIS A 86 -18.67 -15.46 -12.37
CA HIS A 86 -19.72 -14.47 -12.18
C HIS A 86 -19.19 -13.07 -12.37
N THR A 87 -20.04 -12.18 -12.87
CA THR A 87 -19.75 -10.75 -12.99
C THR A 87 -20.50 -9.98 -11.92
N PHE A 88 -19.74 -9.29 -11.08
CA PHE A 88 -20.24 -8.45 -10.01
C PHE A 88 -20.17 -6.99 -10.44
N SER A 89 -21.22 -6.21 -10.17
CA SER A 89 -21.16 -4.76 -10.36
C SER A 89 -21.82 -4.02 -9.20
N MET A 90 -21.28 -2.82 -8.90
CA MET A 90 -21.81 -1.92 -7.88
C MET A 90 -22.06 -0.56 -8.52
N LYS A 91 -23.29 -0.05 -8.40
CA LYS A 91 -23.72 1.18 -9.06
C LYS A 91 -24.29 2.16 -8.05
N LEU A 92 -23.86 3.42 -8.14
CA LEU A 92 -24.37 4.53 -7.33
C LEU A 92 -24.59 5.73 -8.24
N ASP A 93 -25.67 6.46 -8.02
CA ASP A 93 -25.96 7.68 -8.80
C ASP A 93 -24.80 8.68 -8.72
N LYS A 94 -24.45 9.32 -9.85
CA LYS A 94 -23.34 10.26 -10.03
C LYS A 94 -21.93 9.64 -9.89
N TYR A 95 -21.81 8.31 -9.86
CA TYR A 95 -20.53 7.62 -9.85
C TYR A 95 -20.41 6.66 -11.04
N GLU A 96 -19.17 6.43 -11.47
CA GLU A 96 -18.87 5.38 -12.44
C GLU A 96 -19.12 4.01 -11.80
N PRO A 97 -19.71 3.05 -12.54
CA PRO A 97 -19.95 1.73 -12.00
C PRO A 97 -18.64 0.98 -11.78
N TRP A 98 -18.53 0.31 -10.65
CA TRP A 98 -17.48 -0.67 -10.40
C TRP A 98 -17.91 -2.02 -10.93
N GLN A 99 -16.99 -2.76 -11.56
CA GLN A 99 -17.28 -4.08 -12.12
C GLN A 99 -16.10 -5.04 -11.97
N LYS A 100 -16.38 -6.30 -11.63
CA LYS A 100 -15.37 -7.35 -11.53
C LYS A 100 -15.93 -8.72 -11.88
N THR A 101 -15.18 -9.47 -12.67
CA THR A 101 -15.51 -10.87 -12.98
C THR A 101 -14.59 -11.80 -12.21
N LEU A 102 -15.15 -12.70 -11.41
CA LEU A 102 -14.43 -13.64 -10.56
C LEU A 102 -14.97 -15.05 -10.71
N ASN A 103 -14.09 -16.02 -10.46
CA ASN A 103 -14.49 -17.42 -10.32
C ASN A 103 -14.77 -17.72 -8.83
N ILE A 104 -16.03 -17.97 -8.51
CA ILE A 104 -16.46 -18.30 -7.14
C ILE A 104 -16.25 -19.79 -6.91
N LYS A 105 -15.63 -20.12 -5.78
CA LYS A 105 -15.45 -21.49 -5.31
C LYS A 105 -16.49 -21.81 -4.25
N SER A 106 -16.95 -23.05 -4.21
CA SER A 106 -17.83 -23.55 -3.14
C SER A 106 -17.10 -23.46 -1.77
N ASP A 107 -17.87 -23.29 -0.71
CA ASP A 107 -17.38 -23.27 0.67
C ASP A 107 -16.29 -22.22 0.95
N THR A 108 -16.30 -21.11 0.19
CA THR A 108 -15.35 -20.01 0.37
C THR A 108 -16.06 -18.70 0.62
N VAL A 109 -15.41 -17.81 1.35
CA VAL A 109 -15.81 -16.42 1.49
C VAL A 109 -15.02 -15.57 0.51
N THR A 110 -15.70 -14.87 -0.36
CA THR A 110 -15.09 -13.89 -1.29
C THR A 110 -15.43 -12.48 -0.82
N ASN A 111 -14.39 -11.69 -0.50
CA ASN A 111 -14.55 -10.33 -0.07
C ASN A 111 -14.41 -9.36 -1.26
N LEU A 112 -15.49 -8.64 -1.56
CA LEU A 112 -15.54 -7.50 -2.47
C LEU A 112 -15.83 -6.22 -1.66
N ASN A 113 -15.00 -6.00 -0.62
CA ASN A 113 -15.10 -4.90 0.33
C ASN A 113 -14.20 -3.71 -0.02
N TYR A 114 -13.68 -3.67 -1.23
CA TYR A 114 -12.73 -2.66 -1.71
C TYR A 114 -13.24 -1.88 -2.93
N ALA A 115 -14.51 -2.05 -3.31
CA ALA A 115 -15.04 -1.35 -4.48
C ALA A 115 -15.04 0.17 -4.24
N ARG A 116 -14.19 0.88 -4.99
CA ARG A 116 -14.11 2.34 -4.97
C ARG A 116 -14.88 2.89 -6.17
N LEU A 117 -15.93 3.63 -5.87
CA LEU A 117 -16.75 4.31 -6.87
C LEU A 117 -16.16 5.70 -7.13
N ILE A 118 -15.95 6.02 -8.39
CA ILE A 118 -15.32 7.28 -8.80
C ILE A 118 -16.39 8.24 -9.32
N PRO A 119 -16.42 9.50 -8.84
CA PRO A 119 -17.36 10.49 -9.33
C PRO A 119 -17.31 10.64 -10.85
N THR A 120 -18.48 10.69 -11.50
CA THR A 120 -18.56 10.99 -12.94
C THR A 120 -18.13 12.41 -13.24
N LYS A 121 -18.42 13.36 -12.33
CA LYS A 121 -17.99 14.76 -12.42
C LYS A 121 -16.74 14.98 -11.55
N ARG A 122 -15.62 15.26 -12.21
CA ARG A 122 -14.30 15.41 -11.57
C ARG A 122 -13.90 16.89 -11.55
N GLU A 123 -14.52 17.63 -10.64
CA GLU A 123 -14.18 19.06 -10.46
C GLU A 123 -12.94 19.18 -9.57
N THR A 124 -11.99 19.97 -10.02
CA THR A 124 -10.78 20.30 -9.26
C THR A 124 -10.87 21.74 -8.77
N THR A 125 -10.44 21.94 -7.53
CA THR A 125 -10.33 23.27 -6.91
C THR A 125 -8.86 23.54 -6.59
N GLU A 126 -8.38 24.72 -7.00
CA GLU A 126 -7.06 25.19 -6.58
C GLU A 126 -7.10 25.51 -5.08
N VAL A 127 -6.16 24.94 -4.34
CA VAL A 127 -5.98 25.18 -2.90
C VAL A 127 -4.99 26.30 -2.66
N LYS A 128 -3.83 26.22 -3.31
CA LYS A 128 -2.72 27.17 -3.12
C LYS A 128 -1.80 27.17 -4.32
N THR A 129 -1.45 28.36 -4.80
CA THR A 129 -0.31 28.59 -5.69
C THR A 129 0.90 29.02 -4.84
N PHE A 130 2.06 28.40 -5.08
CA PHE A 130 3.31 28.69 -4.39
C PHE A 130 4.25 29.47 -5.31
N ASP A 131 4.70 30.62 -4.84
CA ASP A 131 5.52 31.52 -5.66
C ASP A 131 6.99 31.11 -5.74
N SER A 132 7.50 30.44 -4.70
CA SER A 132 8.94 30.19 -4.52
C SER A 132 9.31 28.70 -4.41
N LEU A 133 8.35 27.76 -4.44
CA LEU A 133 8.68 26.35 -4.29
C LEU A 133 9.37 25.77 -5.53
N GLN A 134 10.44 25.01 -5.31
CA GLN A 134 11.17 24.23 -6.31
C GLN A 134 10.87 22.75 -6.20
N SER A 135 10.70 22.25 -4.97
CA SER A 135 10.33 20.88 -4.68
C SER A 135 9.25 20.82 -3.61
N VAL A 136 8.45 19.77 -3.62
CA VAL A 136 7.38 19.57 -2.65
C VAL A 136 7.04 18.10 -2.54
N SER A 137 6.73 17.67 -1.32
CA SER A 137 6.26 16.32 -1.03
C SER A 137 5.04 16.37 -0.12
N LEU A 138 4.10 15.46 -0.39
CA LEU A 138 2.93 15.21 0.44
C LEU A 138 3.23 14.04 1.38
N SER A 139 2.82 14.14 2.63
CA SER A 139 2.98 13.03 3.58
C SER A 139 2.16 11.80 3.14
N PRO A 140 2.61 10.58 3.45
CA PRO A 140 1.92 9.35 3.01
C PRO A 140 0.45 9.27 3.41
N ALA A 141 0.12 9.80 4.58
CA ALA A 141 -1.26 9.85 5.08
C ALA A 141 -2.11 10.96 4.45
N GLY A 142 -1.55 11.81 3.56
CA GLY A 142 -2.27 12.90 2.92
C GLY A 142 -2.70 14.03 3.86
N ASN A 143 -2.00 14.21 4.97
CA ASN A 143 -2.32 15.19 6.00
C ASN A 143 -1.47 16.45 5.93
N PHE A 144 -0.24 16.33 5.42
CA PHE A 144 0.74 17.40 5.44
C PHE A 144 1.49 17.53 4.12
N LEU A 145 2.00 18.73 3.91
CA LEU A 145 2.87 19.08 2.79
C LEU A 145 4.17 19.67 3.35
N MET A 146 5.29 19.29 2.76
CA MET A 146 6.58 19.93 2.98
C MET A 146 7.16 20.33 1.63
N GLY A 147 7.48 21.60 1.48
CA GLY A 147 8.02 22.16 0.24
C GLY A 147 9.25 23.03 0.50
N PHE A 148 10.16 23.03 -0.45
CA PHE A 148 11.39 23.81 -0.39
C PHE A 148 11.50 24.74 -1.61
N GLY A 149 12.04 25.91 -1.38
CA GLY A 149 12.26 26.89 -2.42
C GLY A 149 13.25 27.98 -1.97
N VAL A 150 13.41 28.99 -2.79
CA VAL A 150 14.27 30.14 -2.53
C VAL A 150 13.46 31.41 -2.71
N LYS A 151 13.51 32.29 -1.74
CA LYS A 151 12.90 33.63 -1.78
C LYS A 151 13.95 34.66 -1.37
N ASP A 152 14.19 35.64 -2.21
CA ASP A 152 15.19 36.69 -1.98
C ASP A 152 16.57 36.11 -1.57
N LYS A 153 17.01 35.06 -2.29
CA LYS A 153 18.25 34.31 -2.03
C LYS A 153 18.29 33.55 -0.69
N THR A 154 17.17 33.45 0.00
CA THR A 154 17.07 32.70 1.27
C THR A 154 16.32 31.41 1.02
N PRO A 155 16.84 30.23 1.40
CA PRO A 155 16.13 28.99 1.35
C PRO A 155 14.89 29.03 2.28
N ILE A 156 13.77 28.61 1.77
CA ILE A 156 12.48 28.64 2.48
C ILE A 156 11.94 27.21 2.58
N LEU A 157 11.51 26.87 3.77
CA LEU A 157 10.68 25.68 4.04
C LEU A 157 9.22 26.11 4.14
N THR A 158 8.38 25.52 3.34
CA THR A 158 6.92 25.66 3.43
C THR A 158 6.32 24.42 4.05
N ILE A 159 5.55 24.59 5.12
CA ILE A 159 4.78 23.52 5.74
C ILE A 159 3.30 23.78 5.52
N GLY A 160 2.59 22.76 5.00
CA GLY A 160 1.15 22.79 4.80
C GLY A 160 0.45 21.77 5.71
N ASP A 161 -0.57 22.20 6.42
CA ASP A 161 -1.57 21.33 7.04
C ASP A 161 -2.77 21.26 6.10
N ILE A 162 -2.96 20.11 5.49
CA ILE A 162 -4.03 19.87 4.49
C ILE A 162 -5.10 18.90 5.00
N ARG A 163 -5.13 18.67 6.33
CA ARG A 163 -6.18 17.87 6.94
C ARG A 163 -7.54 18.53 6.73
N ASP A 164 -8.50 17.74 6.27
CA ASP A 164 -9.91 18.17 6.23
C ASP A 164 -10.50 18.00 7.65
N THR A 165 -10.35 19.04 8.44
CA THR A 165 -11.13 19.16 9.67
C THR A 165 -12.34 20.02 9.32
N ASN A 166 -13.56 19.56 9.54
CA ASN A 166 -14.82 20.21 9.20
C ASN A 166 -14.94 21.71 9.58
N LYS A 167 -13.93 22.30 10.18
CA LYS A 167 -13.88 23.69 10.66
C LYS A 167 -12.74 24.52 10.09
N ASP A 168 -11.68 23.90 9.59
CA ASP A 168 -10.47 24.62 9.19
C ASP A 168 -10.13 24.35 7.73
N LYS A 169 -9.84 25.44 6.98
CA LYS A 169 -9.24 25.34 5.65
C LYS A 169 -7.77 24.97 5.78
N GLU A 170 -7.20 24.49 4.69
CA GLU A 170 -5.77 24.20 4.59
C GLU A 170 -4.93 25.40 5.05
N LYS A 171 -3.91 25.15 5.87
CA LYS A 171 -3.04 26.20 6.46
C LYS A 171 -1.61 25.99 5.97
N PHE A 172 -0.94 27.08 5.63
CA PHE A 172 0.44 27.07 5.15
C PHE A 172 1.27 28.08 5.92
N THR A 173 2.47 27.67 6.33
CA THR A 173 3.47 28.52 6.98
C THR A 173 4.78 28.46 6.22
N GLU A 174 5.52 29.55 6.16
CA GLU A 174 6.84 29.65 5.54
C GLU A 174 7.88 29.96 6.63
N HIS A 175 8.99 29.25 6.57
CA HIS A 175 10.10 29.39 7.51
C HIS A 175 11.39 29.57 6.74
N ALA A 176 12.15 30.64 7.05
CA ALA A 176 13.47 30.84 6.49
C ALA A 176 14.44 29.83 7.10
N LEU A 177 15.18 29.09 6.25
CA LEU A 177 16.17 28.14 6.72
C LEU A 177 17.46 28.87 7.11
N GLY A 178 17.98 28.52 8.30
CA GLY A 178 19.26 29.07 8.76
C GLY A 178 20.43 28.58 7.91
N THR A 179 21.29 29.50 7.46
CA THR A 179 22.45 29.19 6.61
C THR A 179 23.53 28.37 7.32
N ARG A 180 23.53 28.34 8.65
CA ARG A 180 24.52 27.61 9.45
C ARG A 180 24.43 26.08 9.30
N VAL A 181 23.27 25.58 8.90
CA VAL A 181 23.00 24.14 8.78
C VAL A 181 23.14 23.65 7.33
N LEU A 182 23.16 24.58 6.37
CA LEU A 182 23.17 24.24 4.96
C LEU A 182 24.57 24.30 4.39
N ALA A 183 25.15 23.14 4.09
CA ALA A 183 26.47 23.04 3.47
C ALA A 183 26.48 23.73 2.08
N GLY A 184 27.61 24.33 1.72
CA GLY A 184 27.82 24.97 0.42
C GLY A 184 26.94 26.20 0.14
N TYR A 185 26.17 26.70 1.12
CA TYR A 185 25.26 27.83 0.92
C TYR A 185 25.97 29.10 0.46
N SER A 186 27.20 29.32 0.92
CA SER A 186 27.99 30.49 0.54
C SER A 186 28.48 30.49 -0.92
N LEU A 187 28.44 29.33 -1.62
CA LEU A 187 28.99 29.18 -2.96
C LEU A 187 28.01 29.65 -4.04
N SER A 188 26.74 29.32 -3.91
CA SER A 188 25.66 29.79 -4.80
C SER A 188 24.30 29.42 -4.23
N SER A 189 23.43 30.41 -3.98
CA SER A 189 22.08 30.16 -3.47
C SER A 189 21.10 29.59 -4.50
N ASP A 190 21.42 29.74 -5.79
CA ASP A 190 20.47 29.45 -6.87
C ASP A 190 20.48 27.98 -7.32
N ASN A 191 21.54 27.23 -6.97
CA ASN A 191 21.76 25.84 -7.39
C ASN A 191 21.55 24.82 -6.26
N HIS A 192 20.94 25.24 -5.15
CA HIS A 192 20.58 24.32 -4.08
C HIS A 192 19.25 23.62 -4.39
N THR A 193 19.23 22.30 -4.23
CA THR A 193 18.01 21.52 -4.39
C THR A 193 17.73 20.69 -3.14
N PHE A 194 16.47 20.65 -2.75
CA PHE A 194 16.01 19.86 -1.60
C PHE A 194 14.96 18.88 -2.08
N VAL A 195 15.14 17.60 -1.76
CA VAL A 195 14.18 16.56 -2.12
C VAL A 195 13.83 15.76 -0.87
N VAL A 196 12.57 15.72 -0.50
CA VAL A 196 12.09 14.83 0.56
C VAL A 196 12.22 13.39 0.05
N SER A 197 13.10 12.63 0.68
CA SER A 197 13.34 11.22 0.34
C SER A 197 12.38 10.30 1.05
N GLU A 198 12.09 10.59 2.32
CA GLU A 198 11.24 9.75 3.16
C GLU A 198 10.55 10.61 4.23
N TRP A 199 9.30 10.28 4.52
CA TRP A 199 8.59 10.74 5.72
C TRP A 199 8.63 9.61 6.75
N ASP A 200 8.68 9.99 8.04
CA ASP A 200 8.41 9.02 9.09
C ASP A 200 6.94 8.60 9.09
N ARG A 201 6.62 7.53 9.80
CA ARG A 201 5.26 6.95 9.81
C ARG A 201 4.20 7.93 10.32
N ASP A 202 4.58 8.79 11.25
CA ASP A 202 3.66 9.74 11.89
C ASP A 202 3.53 11.05 11.09
N SER A 203 4.23 11.15 9.95
CA SER A 203 4.25 12.35 9.10
C SER A 203 4.71 13.61 9.85
N ARG A 204 5.57 13.44 10.85
CA ARG A 204 6.18 14.53 11.62
C ARG A 204 7.57 14.88 11.10
N TYR A 205 8.40 13.87 10.86
CA TYR A 205 9.77 14.04 10.42
C TYR A 205 9.93 13.69 8.94
N ALA A 206 10.83 14.40 8.29
CA ALA A 206 11.19 14.14 6.90
C ALA A 206 12.71 14.03 6.75
N LEU A 207 13.17 12.96 6.07
CA LEU A 207 14.53 12.85 5.53
C LEU A 207 14.59 13.62 4.23
N VAL A 208 15.49 14.57 4.15
CA VAL A 208 15.66 15.45 3.01
C VAL A 208 17.09 15.33 2.47
N LYS A 209 17.17 15.04 1.19
CA LYS A 209 18.42 15.12 0.44
C LYS A 209 18.61 16.55 -0.03
N HIS A 210 19.63 17.22 0.47
CA HIS A 210 20.09 18.52 0.02
C HIS A 210 21.28 18.32 -0.91
N SER A 211 21.17 18.79 -2.15
CA SER A 211 22.26 18.81 -3.10
C SER A 211 22.70 20.25 -3.35
N TYR A 212 23.99 20.48 -3.43
CA TYR A 212 24.57 21.82 -3.56
C TYR A 212 25.84 21.80 -4.40
N PRO A 213 26.21 22.92 -5.03
CA PRO A 213 27.48 23.06 -5.73
C PRO A 213 28.63 22.91 -4.71
N ALA A 214 29.53 22.00 -5.00
CA ALA A 214 30.77 21.82 -4.25
C ALA A 214 31.97 22.30 -5.09
N GLU A 215 33.17 22.26 -4.51
CA GLU A 215 34.38 22.62 -5.21
C GLU A 215 34.63 21.78 -6.47
N ASN A 216 35.34 22.34 -7.45
CA ASN A 216 35.69 21.70 -8.72
C ASN A 216 34.47 21.28 -9.59
N ASN A 217 33.35 22.04 -9.53
CA ASN A 217 32.12 21.75 -10.27
C ASN A 217 31.50 20.39 -9.93
N THR A 218 31.78 19.86 -8.74
CA THR A 218 31.12 18.64 -8.24
C THR A 218 29.80 18.99 -7.52
N THR A 219 28.96 17.98 -7.30
CA THR A 219 27.73 18.12 -6.49
C THR A 219 27.97 17.53 -5.12
N GLY A 220 27.88 18.37 -4.09
CA GLY A 220 27.85 17.93 -2.70
C GLY A 220 26.47 17.42 -2.33
N VAL A 221 26.41 16.47 -1.43
CA VAL A 221 25.17 15.90 -0.90
C VAL A 221 25.20 15.95 0.63
N GLN A 222 24.11 16.44 1.20
CA GLN A 222 23.89 16.51 2.64
C GLN A 222 22.51 15.87 2.95
N TRP A 223 22.47 15.04 3.97
CA TRP A 223 21.23 14.44 4.45
C TRP A 223 20.77 15.12 5.75
N LEU A 224 19.56 15.65 5.71
CA LEU A 224 18.97 16.44 6.78
C LEU A 224 17.70 15.77 7.28
N VAL A 225 17.43 15.89 8.59
CA VAL A 225 16.15 15.56 9.19
C VAL A 225 15.47 16.85 9.61
N PHE A 226 14.26 17.05 9.09
CA PHE A 226 13.39 18.16 9.44
C PHE A 226 12.27 17.70 10.37
N ASP A 227 11.98 18.47 11.42
CA ASP A 227 10.81 18.30 12.26
C ASP A 227 9.72 19.29 11.83
N ARG A 228 8.61 18.81 11.30
CA ARG A 228 7.47 19.64 10.86
C ARG A 228 6.88 20.48 11.99
N GLU A 229 6.92 19.97 13.23
CA GLU A 229 6.38 20.67 14.40
C GLU A 229 7.37 21.67 15.00
N ASN A 230 8.64 21.53 14.68
CA ASN A 230 9.69 22.45 15.09
C ASN A 230 10.65 22.75 13.93
N PRO A 231 10.24 23.58 12.97
CA PRO A 231 10.97 23.81 11.70
C PRO A 231 12.38 24.40 11.88
N GLU A 232 12.65 25.01 13.03
CA GLU A 232 13.97 25.56 13.37
C GLU A 232 14.98 24.46 13.78
N LYS A 233 14.46 23.28 14.15
CA LYS A 233 15.29 22.13 14.54
C LYS A 233 15.60 21.27 13.33
N ILE A 234 16.79 21.44 12.78
CA ILE A 234 17.30 20.66 11.66
C ILE A 234 18.48 19.81 12.14
N THR A 235 18.45 18.50 11.89
CA THR A 235 19.56 17.60 12.21
C THR A 235 20.33 17.28 10.95
N ASP A 236 21.63 17.61 10.92
CA ASP A 236 22.54 17.27 9.84
C ASP A 236 23.17 15.88 10.07
N VAL A 237 22.60 14.87 9.42
CA VAL A 237 23.06 13.50 9.56
C VAL A 237 24.43 13.29 8.88
N THR A 238 24.68 13.99 7.78
CA THR A 238 25.97 13.89 7.07
C THR A 238 27.13 14.45 7.92
N ALA A 239 26.93 15.62 8.53
CA ALA A 239 27.92 16.18 9.43
C ALA A 239 28.13 15.33 10.69
N MET A 240 27.02 14.79 11.23
CA MET A 240 27.06 13.90 12.40
C MET A 240 27.83 12.62 12.13
N THR A 241 27.67 12.02 10.95
CA THR A 241 28.29 10.75 10.60
C THR A 241 29.74 10.90 10.08
N GLY A 242 30.05 12.02 9.44
CA GLY A 242 31.35 12.29 8.87
C GLY A 242 31.71 11.46 7.64
N PHE A 243 30.72 10.77 7.01
CA PHE A 243 30.93 9.98 5.80
C PHE A 243 29.87 10.27 4.73
N ALA A 244 30.20 9.97 3.47
CA ALA A 244 29.25 10.09 2.37
C ALA A 244 28.19 9.00 2.43
N ILE A 245 26.90 9.42 2.43
CA ILE A 245 25.75 8.55 2.55
C ILE A 245 25.11 8.33 1.17
N LYS A 246 25.10 7.09 0.71
CA LYS A 246 24.47 6.63 -0.54
C LYS A 246 22.96 6.49 -0.39
N GLN A 247 22.51 5.87 0.71
CA GLN A 247 21.11 5.61 1.02
C GLN A 247 20.89 5.72 2.52
N ILE A 248 19.74 6.27 2.93
CA ILE A 248 19.37 6.41 4.34
C ILE A 248 17.88 6.14 4.48
N SER A 249 17.44 5.63 5.63
CA SER A 249 16.04 5.39 5.94
C SER A 249 15.79 5.48 7.44
N PHE A 250 14.61 5.97 7.84
CA PHE A 250 14.18 5.98 9.23
C PHE A 250 13.96 4.56 9.77
N ALA A 251 14.37 4.32 11.01
CA ALA A 251 14.03 3.13 11.75
C ALA A 251 12.81 3.41 12.65
N GLY A 252 11.66 2.93 12.23
CA GLY A 252 10.45 3.02 13.05
C GLY A 252 9.70 4.34 12.97
N THR A 253 9.09 4.71 14.08
CA THR A 253 8.39 5.97 14.28
C THR A 253 9.33 7.01 14.90
N GLY A 254 9.19 8.25 14.47
CA GLY A 254 10.03 9.34 14.93
C GLY A 254 11.43 9.33 14.31
N ALA A 255 12.20 10.37 14.63
CA ALA A 255 13.55 10.58 14.10
C ALA A 255 14.63 10.24 15.14
N HIS A 256 14.48 9.12 15.86
CA HIS A 256 15.47 8.70 16.87
C HIS A 256 16.64 7.91 16.25
N THR A 257 16.36 7.13 15.24
CA THR A 257 17.34 6.23 14.62
C THR A 257 17.17 6.21 13.11
N VAL A 258 18.29 6.20 12.39
CA VAL A 258 18.32 5.94 10.96
C VAL A 258 19.32 4.82 10.64
N TYR A 259 19.10 4.15 9.52
CA TYR A 259 20.09 3.28 8.91
C TYR A 259 20.71 4.01 7.71
N ALA A 260 22.03 4.16 7.73
CA ALA A 260 22.79 4.87 6.71
C ALA A 260 23.74 3.89 6.00
N LEU A 261 23.60 3.79 4.69
CA LEU A 261 24.50 3.07 3.80
C LEU A 261 25.53 4.03 3.25
N GLN A 262 26.79 3.76 3.50
CA GLN A 262 27.90 4.53 2.96
C GLN A 262 28.13 4.23 1.47
N GLU A 263 28.79 5.13 0.77
CA GLU A 263 29.23 4.89 -0.61
C GLU A 263 30.19 3.69 -0.73
N THR A 264 30.91 3.36 0.34
CA THR A 264 31.80 2.19 0.44
C THR A 264 31.07 0.85 0.58
N GLY A 265 29.74 0.87 0.76
CA GLY A 265 28.92 -0.32 0.95
C GLY A 265 28.78 -0.79 2.40
N GLU A 266 29.20 0.00 3.38
CA GLU A 266 28.98 -0.28 4.80
C GLU A 266 27.61 0.24 5.25
N LEU A 267 26.77 -0.62 5.81
CA LEU A 267 25.50 -0.22 6.42
C LEU A 267 25.67 -0.06 7.93
N ARG A 268 25.28 1.08 8.45
CA ARG A 268 25.38 1.43 9.87
C ARG A 268 24.05 1.94 10.42
N ARG A 269 23.85 1.73 11.71
CA ARG A 269 22.78 2.36 12.48
C ARG A 269 23.32 3.64 13.13
N VAL A 270 22.59 4.70 12.99
CA VAL A 270 22.90 6.01 13.58
C VAL A 270 21.78 6.38 14.55
N ASP A 271 22.14 6.59 15.80
CA ASP A 271 21.24 7.13 16.81
C ASP A 271 21.36 8.65 16.78
N LEU A 272 20.27 9.31 16.43
CA LEU A 272 20.24 10.76 16.22
C LEU A 272 20.15 11.53 17.54
N ASP A 273 19.64 10.92 18.61
CA ASP A 273 19.50 11.57 19.92
C ASP A 273 20.86 11.63 20.64
N SER A 274 21.59 10.53 20.62
CA SER A 274 22.91 10.42 21.27
C SER A 274 24.08 10.74 20.34
N SER A 275 23.83 10.98 19.05
CA SER A 275 24.84 11.18 18.02
C SER A 275 25.84 10.01 17.93
N THR A 276 25.38 8.78 18.15
CA THR A 276 26.23 7.59 18.12
C THR A 276 26.05 6.78 16.83
N ILE A 277 27.15 6.20 16.36
CA ILE A 277 27.21 5.42 15.14
C ILE A 277 27.65 4.00 15.48
N SER A 278 26.91 3.00 15.03
CA SER A 278 27.32 1.61 15.23
C SER A 278 28.55 1.23 14.42
N SER A 279 29.20 0.14 14.79
CA SER A 279 30.07 -0.60 13.87
C SER A 279 29.28 -1.00 12.62
N PRO A 280 29.93 -1.31 11.47
CA PRO A 280 29.22 -1.82 10.31
C PRO A 280 28.36 -3.04 10.66
N ILE A 281 27.08 -2.97 10.33
CA ILE A 281 26.13 -4.07 10.51
C ILE A 281 26.26 -5.07 9.37
N LEU A 282 26.41 -4.54 8.16
CA LEU A 282 26.60 -5.28 6.93
C LEU A 282 27.68 -4.57 6.09
N THR A 283 28.39 -5.32 5.26
CA THR A 283 29.41 -4.81 4.34
C THR A 283 29.13 -5.24 2.91
N GLY A 284 29.68 -4.52 1.93
CA GLY A 284 29.47 -4.79 0.51
C GLY A 284 28.03 -4.56 0.04
N VAL A 285 27.20 -3.83 0.82
CA VAL A 285 25.80 -3.60 0.52
C VAL A 285 25.63 -2.68 -0.69
N GLU A 286 24.88 -3.12 -1.66
CA GLU A 286 24.47 -2.30 -2.82
C GLU A 286 23.17 -1.53 -2.55
N SER A 287 22.22 -2.18 -1.86
CA SER A 287 20.93 -1.60 -1.49
C SER A 287 20.30 -2.33 -0.30
N PHE A 288 19.46 -1.63 0.43
CA PHE A 288 18.67 -2.22 1.51
C PHE A 288 17.26 -1.64 1.54
N LYS A 289 16.33 -2.33 2.19
CA LYS A 289 14.99 -1.83 2.48
C LYS A 289 14.60 -2.24 3.90
N LEU A 290 14.25 -1.26 4.71
CA LEU A 290 13.77 -1.50 6.08
C LEU A 290 12.34 -2.05 6.06
N TYR A 291 12.07 -2.91 7.02
CA TYR A 291 10.75 -3.40 7.36
C TYR A 291 10.56 -3.34 8.89
N GLY A 292 9.69 -2.46 9.32
CA GLY A 292 9.57 -2.16 10.76
C GLY A 292 10.80 -1.41 11.28
N ASP A 293 11.12 -1.65 12.53
CA ASP A 293 12.17 -0.94 13.27
C ASP A 293 13.45 -1.75 13.40
N ASP A 294 13.34 -3.06 13.19
CA ASP A 294 14.36 -4.04 13.55
C ASP A 294 14.78 -4.99 12.43
N ARG A 295 14.15 -4.91 11.26
CA ARG A 295 14.36 -5.85 10.15
C ARG A 295 14.67 -5.12 8.87
N LEU A 296 15.52 -5.71 8.05
CA LEU A 296 15.76 -5.25 6.69
C LEU A 296 16.04 -6.40 5.73
N SER A 297 15.75 -6.15 4.47
CA SER A 297 16.23 -6.92 3.34
C SER A 297 17.39 -6.17 2.68
N TYR A 298 18.36 -6.91 2.14
CA TYR A 298 19.54 -6.31 1.52
C TYR A 298 20.00 -7.11 0.30
N VAL A 299 20.69 -6.43 -0.59
CA VAL A 299 21.51 -7.02 -1.66
C VAL A 299 22.93 -6.52 -1.45
N ALA A 300 23.87 -7.44 -1.45
CA ALA A 300 25.29 -7.13 -1.24
C ALA A 300 26.18 -7.93 -2.19
N VAL A 301 27.43 -7.53 -2.32
CA VAL A 301 28.50 -8.32 -2.98
C VAL A 301 29.38 -8.95 -1.90
N SER A 302 29.51 -10.28 -1.94
CA SER A 302 30.40 -11.04 -1.08
C SER A 302 31.08 -12.11 -1.91
N ASP A 303 32.41 -12.23 -1.76
CA ASP A 303 33.26 -13.23 -2.46
C ASP A 303 33.01 -13.27 -3.99
N GLY A 304 32.88 -12.10 -4.60
CA GLY A 304 32.66 -11.97 -6.06
C GLY A 304 31.28 -12.46 -6.53
N LYS A 305 30.30 -12.64 -5.63
CA LYS A 305 28.91 -13.02 -5.94
C LYS A 305 27.96 -12.01 -5.35
N LYS A 306 26.79 -11.85 -5.96
CA LYS A 306 25.68 -11.13 -5.32
C LYS A 306 24.93 -12.03 -4.36
N VAL A 307 24.68 -11.53 -3.18
CA VAL A 307 23.88 -12.17 -2.16
C VAL A 307 22.67 -11.33 -1.82
N ALA A 308 21.54 -11.96 -1.69
CA ALA A 308 20.31 -11.34 -1.20
C ALA A 308 19.89 -12.02 0.10
N GLY A 309 19.58 -11.23 1.11
CA GLY A 309 19.28 -11.75 2.43
C GLY A 309 18.47 -10.81 3.29
N ILE A 310 18.25 -11.24 4.51
CA ILE A 310 17.60 -10.48 5.56
C ILE A 310 18.52 -10.35 6.75
N TRP A 311 18.33 -9.26 7.48
CA TRP A 311 18.98 -9.03 8.77
C TRP A 311 17.93 -8.55 9.77
N LYS A 312 18.07 -8.98 11.02
CA LYS A 312 17.26 -8.50 12.13
C LYS A 312 18.17 -7.93 13.20
N ARG A 313 17.71 -6.89 13.91
CA ARG A 313 18.42 -6.36 15.08
C ARG A 313 18.78 -7.50 16.03
N ASP A 314 19.95 -7.42 16.63
CA ASP A 314 20.53 -8.41 17.54
C ASP A 314 21.08 -9.69 16.88
N TRP A 315 20.87 -9.87 15.57
CA TRP A 315 21.62 -10.90 14.84
C TRP A 315 23.07 -10.44 14.61
N LYS A 316 24.01 -11.29 14.98
CA LYS A 316 25.45 -11.04 14.74
C LYS A 316 25.81 -11.10 13.26
N GLU A 317 25.12 -11.93 12.50
CA GLU A 317 25.33 -12.15 11.08
C GLU A 317 23.99 -12.15 10.32
N PRO A 318 23.98 -11.74 9.05
CA PRO A 318 22.78 -11.81 8.23
C PRO A 318 22.41 -13.24 7.85
N PHE A 319 21.14 -13.43 7.48
CA PHE A 319 20.67 -14.67 6.88
C PHE A 319 20.57 -14.51 5.37
N VAL A 320 21.47 -15.19 4.63
CA VAL A 320 21.47 -15.21 3.17
C VAL A 320 20.38 -16.16 2.68
N ILE A 321 19.48 -15.65 1.80
CA ILE A 321 18.39 -16.42 1.20
C ILE A 321 18.77 -16.89 -0.21
N GLY A 322 19.49 -16.07 -0.98
CA GLY A 322 19.91 -16.39 -2.34
C GLY A 322 21.29 -15.88 -2.67
N THR A 323 21.99 -16.63 -3.53
CA THR A 323 23.30 -16.25 -4.07
C THR A 323 23.24 -16.31 -5.59
N PHE A 324 23.74 -15.28 -6.26
CA PHE A 324 23.57 -15.02 -7.68
C PHE A 324 24.93 -14.68 -8.33
N ALA A 325 24.97 -14.73 -9.66
CA ALA A 325 26.08 -14.19 -10.42
C ALA A 325 26.21 -12.67 -10.21
N THR A 326 27.38 -12.12 -10.41
CA THR A 326 27.66 -10.70 -10.13
C THR A 326 26.87 -9.74 -11.03
N ASP A 327 26.52 -10.15 -12.25
CA ASP A 327 25.73 -9.40 -13.22
C ASP A 327 24.21 -9.50 -12.98
N SER A 328 23.76 -10.38 -12.07
CA SER A 328 22.36 -10.52 -11.72
C SER A 328 21.83 -9.28 -10.97
N THR A 329 20.53 -9.05 -11.08
CA THR A 329 19.84 -7.95 -10.40
C THR A 329 18.72 -8.47 -9.50
N PRO A 330 19.04 -9.24 -8.45
CA PRO A 330 18.01 -9.76 -7.55
C PRO A 330 17.31 -8.63 -6.80
N VAL A 331 16.02 -8.80 -6.56
CA VAL A 331 15.24 -7.90 -5.69
C VAL A 331 14.70 -8.71 -4.53
N ILE A 332 14.86 -8.19 -3.31
CA ILE A 332 14.33 -8.80 -2.10
C ILE A 332 13.51 -7.80 -1.31
N ARG A 333 12.35 -8.24 -0.81
CA ARG A 333 11.42 -7.43 0.00
C ARG A 333 10.85 -8.25 1.13
N ILE A 334 10.51 -7.57 2.23
CA ILE A 334 9.83 -8.14 3.39
C ILE A 334 8.47 -7.46 3.54
N SER A 335 7.47 -8.22 3.91
CA SER A 335 6.16 -7.74 4.38
C SER A 335 5.57 -8.70 5.40
N ARG A 336 4.34 -8.43 5.85
CA ARG A 336 3.62 -9.30 6.77
C ARG A 336 2.15 -9.35 6.39
N TYR A 337 1.63 -10.57 6.28
CA TYR A 337 0.22 -10.81 5.96
C TYR A 337 -0.31 -11.93 6.85
N PHE A 338 -1.45 -11.70 7.53
CA PHE A 338 -2.04 -12.64 8.50
C PHE A 338 -1.02 -13.24 9.48
N ASN A 339 -0.36 -12.39 10.25
CA ASN A 339 0.63 -12.77 11.28
C ASN A 339 1.80 -13.64 10.80
N LYS A 340 2.00 -13.72 9.47
CA LYS A 340 3.18 -14.39 8.89
C LYS A 340 4.03 -13.37 8.16
N ASP A 341 5.31 -13.39 8.43
CA ASP A 341 6.28 -12.63 7.63
C ASP A 341 6.36 -13.26 6.24
N THR A 342 6.47 -12.41 5.25
CA THR A 342 6.60 -12.78 3.85
C THR A 342 7.90 -12.18 3.32
N VAL A 343 8.79 -13.01 2.81
CA VAL A 343 9.99 -12.55 2.11
C VAL A 343 9.86 -12.97 0.65
N VAL A 344 10.05 -12.01 -0.24
CA VAL A 344 9.99 -12.24 -1.68
C VAL A 344 11.36 -11.99 -2.27
N LEU A 345 11.88 -12.98 -2.96
CA LEU A 345 13.15 -12.91 -3.68
C LEU A 345 12.93 -13.17 -5.16
N THR A 346 13.51 -12.35 -6.02
CA THR A 346 13.39 -12.50 -7.47
C THR A 346 14.72 -12.93 -8.10
N ASP A 347 14.59 -13.72 -9.16
CA ASP A 347 15.67 -14.06 -10.08
C ASP A 347 15.11 -14.08 -11.51
N GLY A 348 15.43 -13.04 -12.27
CA GLY A 348 14.88 -12.86 -13.61
C GLY A 348 13.34 -12.82 -13.61
N LYS A 349 12.70 -13.84 -14.17
CA LYS A 349 11.23 -13.98 -14.20
C LYS A 349 10.65 -14.75 -13.01
N ASN A 350 11.50 -15.32 -12.16
CA ASN A 350 11.05 -16.12 -11.04
C ASN A 350 10.92 -15.23 -9.80
N MET A 351 9.82 -15.40 -9.09
CA MET A 351 9.53 -14.77 -7.81
C MET A 351 9.29 -15.87 -6.78
N THR A 352 10.26 -16.07 -5.89
CA THR A 352 10.13 -17.05 -4.81
C THR A 352 9.60 -16.38 -3.56
N ILE A 353 8.52 -16.91 -3.04
CA ILE A 353 7.79 -16.41 -1.88
C ILE A 353 8.09 -17.35 -0.71
N TYR A 354 8.68 -16.81 0.32
CA TYR A 354 8.93 -17.46 1.60
C TYR A 354 7.93 -16.92 2.62
N ARG A 355 7.33 -17.82 3.40
CA ARG A 355 6.39 -17.43 4.44
C ARG A 355 6.65 -18.15 5.75
N GLY A 356 6.41 -17.42 6.84
CA GLY A 356 6.61 -17.96 8.18
C GLY A 356 6.85 -16.85 9.19
N GLU A 357 7.93 -16.98 9.95
CA GLU A 357 8.35 -16.01 10.95
C GLU A 357 9.84 -15.69 10.75
N ILE A 358 10.18 -14.40 10.85
CA ILE A 358 11.58 -14.00 10.98
C ILE A 358 11.95 -14.19 12.45
N SER A 359 12.63 -15.31 12.72
CA SER A 359 12.99 -15.79 14.06
C SER A 359 13.87 -14.79 14.81
N ASP A 360 13.84 -14.82 16.14
CA ASP A 360 14.81 -14.10 16.97
C ASP A 360 16.22 -14.71 16.89
N SER A 361 16.32 -16.00 16.54
CA SER A 361 17.59 -16.68 16.30
C SER A 361 17.84 -16.90 14.80
N LYS A 362 18.93 -16.35 14.27
CA LYS A 362 19.36 -16.53 12.87
C LYS A 362 19.58 -18.02 12.55
N ASP A 363 20.13 -18.79 13.45
CA ASP A 363 20.47 -20.22 13.23
C ASP A 363 19.22 -21.08 13.02
N ARG A 364 18.10 -20.69 13.62
CA ARG A 364 16.81 -21.37 13.46
C ARG A 364 15.96 -20.80 12.30
N GLN A 365 16.46 -19.82 11.56
CA GLN A 365 15.65 -19.13 10.55
C GLN A 365 15.11 -20.06 9.46
N LYS A 366 15.89 -21.08 9.06
CA LYS A 366 15.44 -22.08 8.07
C LYS A 366 14.26 -22.92 8.54
N GLU A 367 14.04 -23.04 9.85
CA GLU A 367 12.92 -23.79 10.42
C GLU A 367 11.61 -23.01 10.31
N PHE A 368 11.67 -21.68 10.44
CA PHE A 368 10.51 -20.80 10.55
C PHE A 368 10.10 -20.13 9.25
N LEU A 369 11.06 -19.82 8.36
CA LEU A 369 10.80 -19.19 7.07
C LEU A 369 10.98 -20.22 5.95
N LYS A 370 9.88 -20.68 5.36
CA LYS A 370 9.87 -21.74 4.34
C LYS A 370 9.38 -21.22 3.00
N THR A 371 9.89 -21.80 1.92
CA THR A 371 9.35 -21.55 0.59
C THR A 371 7.89 -22.01 0.54
N GLU A 372 7.00 -21.04 0.30
CA GLU A 372 5.58 -21.35 0.05
C GLU A 372 5.35 -21.64 -1.43
N LYS A 373 5.90 -20.81 -2.31
CA LYS A 373 5.70 -20.94 -3.75
C LYS A 373 6.77 -20.19 -4.55
N THR A 374 7.11 -20.71 -5.71
CA THR A 374 7.79 -19.95 -6.77
C THR A 374 6.79 -19.67 -7.89
N VAL A 375 6.65 -18.40 -8.23
CA VAL A 375 5.76 -17.90 -9.27
C VAL A 375 6.59 -17.40 -10.43
N LYS A 376 6.25 -17.79 -11.64
CA LYS A 376 6.90 -17.28 -12.86
C LYS A 376 6.03 -16.18 -13.47
N THR A 377 6.62 -15.01 -13.68
CA THR A 377 5.98 -13.85 -14.33
C THR A 377 6.24 -13.87 -15.83
N ASP A 378 5.44 -13.12 -16.58
CA ASP A 378 5.60 -13.00 -18.04
C ASP A 378 6.89 -12.24 -18.41
N ASN A 379 7.25 -11.25 -17.61
CA ASN A 379 8.40 -10.38 -17.84
C ASN A 379 9.48 -10.54 -16.75
N THR A 380 10.70 -10.16 -17.07
CA THR A 380 11.81 -10.04 -16.08
C THR A 380 11.43 -9.02 -15.02
N ILE A 381 11.61 -9.38 -13.77
CA ILE A 381 11.25 -8.52 -12.62
C ILE A 381 12.41 -7.59 -12.31
N THR A 382 12.15 -6.29 -12.37
CA THR A 382 13.13 -5.25 -12.03
C THR A 382 12.87 -4.59 -10.67
N ASN A 383 11.63 -4.71 -10.18
CA ASN A 383 11.25 -4.21 -8.84
C ASN A 383 10.10 -5.04 -8.27
N ILE A 384 9.99 -5.05 -6.96
CA ILE A 384 8.88 -5.62 -6.19
C ILE A 384 8.34 -4.55 -5.26
N THR A 385 7.03 -4.39 -5.26
CA THR A 385 6.28 -3.55 -4.32
C THR A 385 5.18 -4.38 -3.68
N MET A 386 4.89 -4.12 -2.41
CA MET A 386 3.79 -4.74 -1.67
C MET A 386 2.86 -3.68 -1.12
N ASP A 387 1.58 -4.00 -1.01
CA ASP A 387 0.62 -3.13 -0.34
C ASP A 387 0.89 -3.04 1.17
N ASN A 388 0.29 -2.08 1.85
CA ASN A 388 0.51 -1.88 3.29
C ASN A 388 0.00 -3.05 4.16
N ALA A 389 -0.98 -3.81 3.68
CA ALA A 389 -1.48 -5.01 4.36
C ALA A 389 -0.61 -6.25 4.08
N GLY A 390 0.29 -6.18 3.09
CA GLY A 390 1.21 -7.25 2.69
C GLY A 390 0.54 -8.39 1.93
N ARG A 391 -0.69 -8.20 1.43
CA ARG A 391 -1.43 -9.20 0.68
C ARG A 391 -0.98 -9.32 -0.77
N PHE A 392 -0.78 -8.18 -1.42
CA PHE A 392 -0.48 -8.12 -2.85
C PHE A 392 1.02 -7.92 -3.08
N ILE A 393 1.59 -8.79 -3.91
CA ILE A 393 2.98 -8.69 -4.36
C ILE A 393 2.94 -8.27 -5.81
N VAL A 394 3.38 -7.03 -6.10
CA VAL A 394 3.46 -6.48 -7.44
C VAL A 394 4.86 -6.66 -7.99
N ALA A 395 4.98 -7.50 -9.01
CA ALA A 395 6.17 -7.64 -9.81
C ALA A 395 6.15 -6.60 -10.93
N GLN A 396 7.22 -5.85 -11.08
CA GLN A 396 7.33 -4.73 -12.01
C GLN A 396 8.48 -4.93 -13.00
N ASN A 397 8.20 -4.61 -14.28
CA ASN A 397 9.19 -4.40 -15.33
C ASN A 397 8.87 -3.10 -16.08
N GLY A 398 9.59 -2.02 -15.78
CA GLY A 398 9.29 -0.72 -16.35
C GLY A 398 7.85 -0.29 -16.06
N ALA A 399 7.04 -0.13 -17.11
CA ALA A 399 5.62 0.22 -16.99
C ALA A 399 4.68 -1.01 -16.88
N VAL A 400 5.21 -2.23 -17.01
CA VAL A 400 4.40 -3.46 -16.96
C VAL A 400 4.40 -4.03 -15.56
N LEU A 401 3.21 -4.32 -15.05
CA LEU A 401 2.97 -4.87 -13.71
C LEU A 401 2.26 -6.21 -13.81
N GLN A 402 2.53 -7.07 -12.85
CA GLN A 402 1.82 -8.32 -12.59
C GLN A 402 1.70 -8.53 -11.09
N THR A 403 0.52 -8.85 -10.59
CA THR A 403 0.26 -8.94 -9.15
C THR A 403 -0.05 -10.36 -8.72
N TYR A 404 0.62 -10.83 -7.68
CA TYR A 404 0.29 -12.08 -7.00
C TYR A 404 -0.50 -11.79 -5.72
N ASP A 405 -1.69 -12.37 -5.61
CA ASP A 405 -2.56 -12.30 -4.43
C ASP A 405 -2.25 -13.49 -3.50
N LEU A 406 -1.70 -13.22 -2.33
CA LEU A 406 -1.37 -14.23 -1.32
C LEU A 406 -2.60 -14.94 -0.75
N GLU A 407 -3.75 -14.30 -0.70
CA GLU A 407 -4.99 -14.89 -0.19
C GLU A 407 -5.57 -15.88 -1.21
N ARG A 408 -5.67 -15.48 -2.47
CA ARG A 408 -6.23 -16.30 -3.54
C ARG A 408 -5.21 -17.27 -4.13
N LYS A 409 -3.92 -17.01 -3.93
CA LYS A 409 -2.78 -17.75 -4.52
C LYS A 409 -2.80 -17.73 -6.05
N GLU A 410 -3.19 -16.59 -6.60
CA GLU A 410 -3.37 -16.37 -8.04
C GLU A 410 -2.48 -15.22 -8.53
N LEU A 411 -1.91 -15.37 -9.72
CA LEU A 411 -1.18 -14.33 -10.42
C LEU A 411 -2.13 -13.66 -11.42
N SER A 412 -2.20 -12.33 -11.42
CA SER A 412 -2.98 -11.55 -12.38
C SER A 412 -2.42 -11.70 -13.81
N GLY A 413 -3.20 -11.32 -14.81
CA GLY A 413 -2.64 -10.96 -16.11
C GLY A 413 -1.67 -9.77 -15.99
N ALA A 414 -0.75 -9.64 -16.95
CA ALA A 414 0.10 -8.48 -17.04
C ALA A 414 -0.71 -7.26 -17.51
N PHE A 415 -0.46 -6.09 -16.89
CA PHE A 415 -1.09 -4.83 -17.27
C PHE A 415 -0.08 -3.69 -17.32
N ASN A 416 -0.40 -2.65 -18.09
CA ASN A 416 0.51 -1.54 -18.33
C ASN A 416 -0.02 -0.24 -17.69
N ILE A 417 0.87 0.50 -16.99
CA ILE A 417 0.58 1.79 -16.38
C ILE A 417 1.03 2.99 -17.24
N GLY A 418 1.41 2.74 -18.49
CA GLY A 418 1.75 3.75 -19.50
C GLY A 418 3.17 4.26 -19.41
N VAL A 419 3.67 4.65 -18.26
CA VAL A 419 5.01 5.21 -18.05
C VAL A 419 5.72 4.43 -16.96
N ALA A 420 7.00 4.12 -17.18
CA ALA A 420 7.85 3.50 -16.16
C ALA A 420 8.03 4.47 -14.99
N GLN A 421 7.57 4.08 -13.83
CA GLN A 421 7.67 4.85 -12.59
C GLN A 421 7.63 3.92 -11.39
N GLU A 422 8.03 4.42 -10.21
CA GLU A 422 7.83 3.67 -8.98
C GLU A 422 6.34 3.48 -8.71
N VAL A 423 5.96 2.24 -8.45
CA VAL A 423 4.58 1.89 -8.09
C VAL A 423 4.28 2.40 -6.68
N LYS A 424 3.24 3.21 -6.57
CA LYS A 424 2.72 3.70 -5.29
C LYS A 424 1.31 3.18 -5.07
N TRP A 425 0.98 2.86 -3.84
CA TRP A 425 -0.36 2.47 -3.44
C TRP A 425 -1.20 3.69 -3.05
N LEU A 426 -2.45 3.72 -3.46
CA LEU A 426 -3.43 4.69 -2.99
C LEU A 426 -3.99 4.25 -1.63
N ASP A 427 -4.30 2.97 -1.54
CA ASP A 427 -4.76 2.23 -0.36
C ASP A 427 -4.27 0.78 -0.46
N ASN A 428 -4.87 -0.17 0.25
CA ASN A 428 -4.47 -1.57 0.22
C ASN A 428 -4.90 -2.32 -1.06
N PHE A 429 -5.70 -1.72 -1.95
CA PHE A 429 -6.26 -2.40 -3.12
C PHE A 429 -6.00 -1.66 -4.43
N TYR A 430 -5.74 -0.36 -4.38
CA TYR A 430 -5.57 0.49 -5.55
C TYR A 430 -4.14 0.96 -5.70
N ILE A 431 -3.62 0.74 -6.90
CA ILE A 431 -2.34 1.30 -7.36
C ILE A 431 -2.61 2.67 -7.97
N ARG A 432 -1.72 3.63 -7.71
CA ARG A 432 -1.73 4.95 -8.32
C ARG A 432 -0.52 5.17 -9.19
N SER A 433 -0.72 5.83 -10.32
CA SER A 433 0.33 6.17 -11.29
C SER A 433 0.05 7.51 -11.94
N VAL A 434 1.02 8.04 -12.68
CA VAL A 434 0.86 9.23 -13.52
C VAL A 434 1.02 8.82 -14.97
N SER A 435 0.02 9.14 -15.80
CA SER A 435 0.09 8.87 -17.23
C SER A 435 1.06 9.82 -17.95
N ALA A 436 1.44 9.50 -19.19
CA ALA A 436 2.25 10.36 -20.03
C ALA A 436 1.61 11.76 -20.26
N ALA A 437 0.28 11.85 -20.18
CA ALA A 437 -0.48 13.10 -20.29
C ALA A 437 -0.51 13.91 -18.98
N GLY A 438 0.23 13.51 -17.96
CA GLY A 438 0.25 14.20 -16.67
C GLY A 438 -1.09 14.11 -15.92
N LYS A 439 -1.71 12.94 -15.97
CA LYS A 439 -2.93 12.65 -15.21
C LYS A 439 -2.65 11.57 -14.17
N MET A 440 -3.11 11.78 -12.96
CA MET A 440 -3.16 10.73 -11.96
C MET A 440 -4.17 9.68 -12.40
N GLU A 441 -3.71 8.44 -12.45
CA GLU A 441 -4.54 7.27 -12.69
C GLU A 441 -4.51 6.37 -11.48
N ILE A 442 -5.66 5.80 -11.17
CA ILE A 442 -5.79 4.72 -10.19
C ILE A 442 -6.35 3.48 -10.86
N ARG A 443 -5.97 2.34 -10.38
CA ARG A 443 -6.48 1.04 -10.82
C ARG A 443 -6.36 0.03 -9.70
N GLU A 444 -7.14 -1.01 -9.74
CA GLU A 444 -7.00 -2.10 -8.78
C GLU A 444 -5.68 -2.84 -8.95
N PHE A 445 -5.32 -3.60 -7.93
CA PHE A 445 -4.09 -4.41 -7.88
C PHE A 445 -3.87 -5.32 -9.11
N ASP A 446 -4.93 -5.71 -9.82
CA ASP A 446 -4.87 -6.56 -11.02
C ASP A 446 -5.06 -5.78 -12.34
N GLY A 447 -5.03 -4.46 -12.28
CA GLY A 447 -5.15 -3.56 -13.43
C GLY A 447 -6.58 -3.22 -13.84
N THR A 448 -7.60 -3.85 -13.25
CA THR A 448 -9.02 -3.56 -13.52
C THR A 448 -9.46 -2.24 -12.88
N ASN A 449 -10.66 -1.76 -13.21
CA ASN A 449 -11.26 -0.54 -12.69
C ASN A 449 -10.30 0.67 -12.73
N ALA A 450 -9.70 0.87 -13.91
CA ALA A 450 -8.79 1.98 -14.14
C ALA A 450 -9.54 3.27 -14.36
N HIS A 451 -9.18 4.31 -13.60
CA HIS A 451 -9.81 5.63 -13.67
C HIS A 451 -8.76 6.74 -13.68
N THR A 452 -8.99 7.75 -14.51
CA THR A 452 -8.19 8.98 -14.51
C THR A 452 -8.83 9.99 -13.56
N LEU A 453 -8.05 10.59 -12.68
CA LEU A 453 -8.54 11.52 -11.66
C LEU A 453 -8.13 12.98 -11.97
N ILE A 454 -7.11 13.46 -11.31
CA ILE A 454 -6.66 14.84 -11.29
C ILE A 454 -5.41 15.04 -12.16
N SER A 455 -5.21 16.27 -12.67
CA SER A 455 -3.94 16.62 -13.31
C SER A 455 -2.82 16.71 -12.29
N VAL A 456 -1.65 16.15 -12.61
CA VAL A 456 -0.43 16.21 -11.80
C VAL A 456 0.76 16.38 -12.74
N LYS A 457 1.79 17.08 -12.29
CA LYS A 457 3.04 17.15 -13.04
C LYS A 457 3.88 15.91 -12.72
N PRO A 458 4.41 15.17 -13.73
CA PRO A 458 5.34 14.10 -13.48
C PRO A 458 6.51 14.55 -12.60
N GLY A 459 6.85 13.73 -11.60
CA GLY A 459 7.85 14.07 -10.59
C GLY A 459 7.34 14.88 -9.40
N LEU A 460 6.13 15.43 -9.44
CA LEU A 460 5.46 16.00 -8.26
C LEU A 460 4.54 14.97 -7.60
N ASP A 461 4.26 15.21 -6.33
CA ASP A 461 3.51 14.27 -5.50
C ASP A 461 1.98 14.43 -5.68
N TYR A 462 1.26 13.37 -5.31
CA TYR A 462 -0.20 13.30 -5.29
C TYR A 462 -0.63 12.27 -4.25
N VAL A 463 -1.75 12.50 -3.58
CA VAL A 463 -2.16 11.65 -2.45
C VAL A 463 -3.68 11.69 -2.25
N LEU A 464 -4.22 10.62 -1.68
CA LEU A 464 -5.57 10.58 -1.13
C LEU A 464 -5.53 11.10 0.31
N SER A 465 -6.45 11.98 0.67
CA SER A 465 -6.58 12.44 2.06
C SER A 465 -6.89 11.28 3.01
N SER A 466 -6.50 11.40 4.28
CA SER A 466 -6.70 10.34 5.29
C SER A 466 -8.17 9.95 5.49
N ASN A 467 -9.09 10.90 5.32
CA ASN A 467 -10.54 10.66 5.37
C ASN A 467 -11.13 10.16 4.03
N GLN A 468 -10.28 9.96 3.01
CA GLN A 468 -10.63 9.49 1.66
C GLN A 468 -11.60 10.39 0.86
N ARG A 469 -11.86 11.62 1.31
CA ARG A 469 -12.78 12.56 0.67
C ARG A 469 -12.16 13.35 -0.47
N TYR A 470 -10.85 13.56 -0.44
CA TYR A 470 -10.15 14.38 -1.43
C TYR A 470 -8.92 13.66 -2.00
N VAL A 471 -8.70 13.87 -3.28
CA VAL A 471 -7.41 13.60 -3.92
C VAL A 471 -6.71 14.94 -4.08
N TYR A 472 -5.50 15.05 -3.53
CA TYR A 472 -4.62 16.19 -3.75
C TYR A 472 -3.61 15.87 -4.84
N GLY A 473 -3.36 16.83 -5.70
CA GLY A 473 -2.35 16.73 -6.75
C GLY A 473 -1.58 18.03 -6.92
N LEU A 474 -0.31 17.89 -7.24
CA LEU A 474 0.59 19.01 -7.50
C LEU A 474 0.86 19.13 -9.00
N THR A 475 0.71 20.32 -9.52
CA THR A 475 0.98 20.64 -10.92
C THR A 475 1.72 21.96 -11.04
N THR A 476 1.95 22.45 -12.26
CA THR A 476 2.47 23.80 -12.49
C THR A 476 1.46 24.57 -13.34
N ASN A 477 1.27 25.84 -13.02
CA ASN A 477 0.49 26.75 -13.86
C ASN A 477 1.30 27.26 -15.07
N ALA A 478 0.66 28.09 -15.89
CA ALA A 478 1.30 28.68 -17.07
C ALA A 478 2.54 29.53 -16.77
N SER A 479 2.65 30.07 -15.55
CA SER A 479 3.82 30.81 -15.06
C SER A 479 4.92 29.90 -14.47
N GLY A 480 4.77 28.57 -14.53
CA GLY A 480 5.72 27.61 -13.97
C GLY A 480 5.66 27.45 -12.45
N LYS A 481 4.75 28.14 -11.76
CA LYS A 481 4.59 28.03 -10.31
C LYS A 481 3.90 26.72 -9.92
N ILE A 482 4.31 26.13 -8.80
CA ILE A 482 3.69 24.92 -8.26
C ILE A 482 2.31 25.29 -7.70
N VAL A 483 1.31 24.47 -8.07
CA VAL A 483 -0.08 24.62 -7.63
C VAL A 483 -0.52 23.33 -6.97
N LEU A 484 -1.03 23.43 -5.75
CA LEU A 484 -1.76 22.36 -5.07
C LEU A 484 -3.24 22.48 -5.45
N SER A 485 -3.79 21.42 -5.99
CA SER A 485 -5.21 21.30 -6.31
C SER A 485 -5.82 20.09 -5.59
N LYS A 486 -7.12 20.16 -5.33
CA LYS A 486 -7.87 19.03 -4.79
C LYS A 486 -9.10 18.70 -5.64
N MET A 487 -9.45 17.42 -5.68
CA MET A 487 -10.67 16.89 -6.27
C MET A 487 -11.49 16.20 -5.19
N ASN A 488 -12.79 16.50 -5.14
CA ASN A 488 -13.70 15.83 -4.23
C ASN A 488 -14.03 14.42 -4.77
N MET A 489 -13.84 13.39 -3.95
CA MET A 489 -14.18 11.99 -4.24
C MET A 489 -15.60 11.64 -3.79
N ASP A 490 -16.24 12.54 -3.02
CA ASP A 490 -17.58 12.36 -2.49
C ASP A 490 -18.53 13.38 -3.12
N ASN A 491 -19.36 12.96 -4.07
CA ASN A 491 -20.32 13.81 -4.79
C ASN A 491 -21.56 14.19 -3.93
N GLY A 492 -21.40 14.33 -2.62
CA GLY A 492 -22.45 14.76 -1.70
C GLY A 492 -23.46 13.63 -1.40
N SER A 493 -23.06 12.38 -1.51
CA SER A 493 -23.76 11.29 -0.86
C SER A 493 -23.58 11.50 0.64
N VAL A 494 -24.56 12.17 1.23
CA VAL A 494 -24.70 12.28 2.69
C VAL A 494 -24.71 10.87 3.22
N GLY A 495 -23.69 10.50 3.98
CA GLY A 495 -23.65 9.23 4.66
C GLY A 495 -24.93 9.07 5.49
N LEU A 496 -25.69 8.03 5.19
CA LEU A 496 -26.88 7.66 5.94
C LEU A 496 -26.54 7.09 7.33
N PHE A 497 -25.29 7.27 7.79
CA PHE A 497 -24.84 6.88 9.12
C PHE A 497 -23.90 7.95 9.68
N ASN A 498 -24.48 8.83 10.52
CA ASN A 498 -23.78 9.50 11.60
C ASN A 498 -23.77 8.57 12.80
#